data_9ec336bb8ad0b1c15113df7658dc37a6
#
_entry.id   9ec336bb8ad0b1c15113df7658dc37a6
#
_cell.length_a   1.000
_cell.length_b   1.000
_cell.length_c   1.000
_cell.angle_alpha   90.00
_cell.angle_beta   90.00
_cell.angle_gamma   90.00
#
_symmetry.space_group_name_H-M   'P 1'
#
loop_
_entity.id
_entity.type
_entity.pdbx_description
1 polymer ?
#
loop_
_entity_poly.entity_id
_entity_poly.type
_entity_poly.pdbx_seq_one_letter_code
_entity_poly.pdbx_strand_id
1 'polypeptide(L)'
;AGKTLKYVFTVVKEVKGKEDKVMGLLESNSGHSGFEVSFKGDDLSITLPQAMLFDTNAAMLKFRLVTLIRDAVECGKVSFVEVHEPRVIPDLDDDEGDEVEDLTKLSVSDLKERLKAKGLPVGGKKAELIARLQDGEEE
;
A
#
# COMPACT_ATOMS: atom_id res chain seq x y z
N ALA A 1 19.28 29.46 38.63
CA ALA A 1 19.98 28.23 38.93
C ALA A 1 19.15 27.43 39.95
N GLY A 2 18.99 26.11 39.75
CA GLY A 2 18.55 25.18 40.79
C GLY A 2 17.03 25.09 41.03
N LYS A 3 16.19 24.84 40.00
CA LYS A 3 14.83 24.36 40.21
C LYS A 3 14.85 22.85 40.42
N THR A 4 14.37 22.36 41.56
CA THR A 4 14.15 20.94 41.79
C THR A 4 12.85 20.53 41.11
N LEU A 5 12.93 19.55 40.18
CA LEU A 5 11.79 18.96 39.53
C LEU A 5 11.42 17.66 40.25
N LYS A 6 10.17 17.51 40.61
CA LYS A 6 9.63 16.28 41.20
C LYS A 6 8.76 15.60 40.16
N TYR A 7 9.12 14.35 39.82
CA TYR A 7 8.35 13.51 38.93
C TYR A 7 7.61 12.46 39.75
N VAL A 8 6.37 12.21 39.39
CA VAL A 8 5.56 11.10 39.89
C VAL A 8 5.17 10.28 38.67
N PHE A 9 5.53 9.02 38.68
CA PHE A 9 5.15 8.09 37.62
C PHE A 9 4.64 6.78 38.19
N THR A 10 3.78 6.12 37.42
CA THR A 10 3.26 4.79 37.77
C THR A 10 3.70 3.81 36.71
N VAL A 11 4.30 2.70 37.14
CA VAL A 11 4.66 1.59 36.22
C VAL A 11 3.36 0.84 35.90
N VAL A 12 2.95 0.90 34.66
CA VAL A 12 1.68 0.28 34.20
C VAL A 12 1.88 -1.19 33.86
N LYS A 13 3.03 -1.55 33.23
CA LYS A 13 3.31 -2.91 32.79
C LYS A 13 4.82 -3.13 32.73
N GLU A 14 5.26 -4.31 33.18
CA GLU A 14 6.62 -4.79 32.94
C GLU A 14 6.65 -5.62 31.65
N VAL A 15 7.60 -5.33 30.78
CA VAL A 15 7.77 -6.01 29.50
C VAL A 15 8.90 -7.03 29.64
N LYS A 16 8.60 -8.34 29.52
CA LYS A 16 9.56 -9.43 29.79
C LYS A 16 10.09 -10.10 28.52
N GLY A 17 9.31 -10.15 27.45
CA GLY A 17 9.69 -10.76 26.18
C GLY A 17 10.72 -9.95 25.40
N LYS A 18 11.64 -10.60 24.67
CA LYS A 18 12.58 -9.91 23.77
C LYS A 18 11.81 -9.12 22.68
N GLU A 19 10.81 -9.75 22.09
CA GLU A 19 9.96 -9.13 21.04
C GLU A 19 9.20 -7.92 21.59
N ASP A 20 8.56 -8.07 22.76
CA ASP A 20 7.83 -6.98 23.40
C ASP A 20 8.73 -5.79 23.77
N LYS A 21 9.97 -6.05 24.21
CA LYS A 21 10.96 -5.00 24.50
C LYS A 21 11.33 -4.23 23.23
N VAL A 22 11.61 -4.96 22.15
CA VAL A 22 11.93 -4.36 20.86
C VAL A 22 10.74 -3.55 20.35
N MET A 23 9.53 -4.08 20.43
CA MET A 23 8.31 -3.40 20.02
C MET A 23 8.13 -2.06 20.79
N GLY A 24 8.24 -2.10 22.11
CA GLY A 24 8.14 -0.89 22.93
C GLY A 24 9.21 0.16 22.61
N LEU A 25 10.45 -0.27 22.30
CA LEU A 25 11.52 0.64 21.86
C LEU A 25 11.20 1.26 20.50
N LEU A 26 10.71 0.47 19.55
CA LEU A 26 10.36 0.93 18.23
C LEU A 26 9.27 2.00 18.31
N GLU A 27 8.17 1.71 18.98
CA GLU A 27 7.04 2.63 19.10
C GLU A 27 7.39 3.91 19.87
N SER A 28 8.09 3.80 20.99
CA SER A 28 8.44 4.96 21.84
C SER A 28 9.45 5.91 21.19
N ASN A 29 10.34 5.41 20.33
CA ASN A 29 11.38 6.22 19.70
C ASN A 29 11.04 6.69 18.29
N SER A 30 10.18 5.97 17.57
CA SER A 30 9.75 6.36 16.23
C SER A 30 8.50 7.25 16.23
N GLY A 31 7.65 7.12 17.24
CA GLY A 31 6.31 7.72 17.23
C GLY A 31 5.34 7.03 16.26
N HIS A 32 5.74 5.92 15.65
CA HIS A 32 4.92 5.10 14.76
C HIS A 32 4.51 3.81 15.47
N SER A 33 3.36 3.27 15.12
CA SER A 33 2.87 1.95 15.55
C SER A 33 2.70 1.03 14.35
N GLY A 34 2.49 -0.26 14.59
CA GLY A 34 2.28 -1.24 13.52
C GLY A 34 3.57 -1.86 12.98
N PHE A 35 4.62 -1.90 13.79
CA PHE A 35 5.79 -2.73 13.51
C PHE A 35 5.46 -4.21 13.73
N GLU A 36 6.06 -5.07 12.93
CA GLU A 36 6.07 -6.50 13.19
C GLU A 36 7.50 -6.93 13.52
N VAL A 37 7.64 -7.62 14.64
CA VAL A 37 8.95 -8.05 15.16
C VAL A 37 8.98 -9.57 15.18
N SER A 38 10.03 -10.15 14.61
CA SER A 38 10.24 -11.59 14.64
C SER A 38 11.71 -11.94 14.88
N PHE A 39 11.95 -12.94 15.73
CA PHE A 39 13.27 -13.50 15.96
C PHE A 39 13.39 -14.85 15.24
N LYS A 40 14.51 -15.03 14.54
CA LYS A 40 14.88 -16.30 13.94
C LYS A 40 16.26 -16.72 14.52
N GLY A 41 16.21 -17.49 15.62
CA GLY A 41 17.37 -17.66 16.47
C GLY A 41 17.74 -16.36 17.16
N ASP A 42 18.96 -15.87 16.98
CA ASP A 42 19.39 -14.57 17.49
C ASP A 42 19.20 -13.43 16.50
N ASP A 43 18.85 -13.73 15.24
CA ASP A 43 18.62 -12.72 14.22
C ASP A 43 17.24 -12.10 14.35
N LEU A 44 17.21 -10.78 14.31
CA LEU A 44 16.01 -9.94 14.44
C LEU A 44 15.57 -9.41 13.08
N SER A 45 14.30 -9.61 12.75
CA SER A 45 13.64 -9.01 11.58
C SER A 45 12.53 -8.08 12.05
N ILE A 46 12.52 -6.87 11.52
CA ILE A 46 11.57 -5.81 11.84
C ILE A 46 10.90 -5.36 10.55
N THR A 47 9.60 -5.62 10.41
CA THR A 47 8.80 -5.07 9.32
C THR A 47 8.38 -3.65 9.69
N LEU A 48 8.61 -2.71 8.78
CA LEU A 48 8.30 -1.31 9.00
C LEU A 48 6.84 -1.00 8.62
N PRO A 49 6.13 -0.17 9.41
CA PRO A 49 4.81 0.31 9.02
C PRO A 49 4.91 1.24 7.80
N GLN A 50 3.88 1.25 6.97
CA GLN A 50 3.84 2.07 5.75
C GLN A 50 4.07 3.56 6.02
N ALA A 51 3.57 4.07 7.14
CA ALA A 51 3.78 5.47 7.53
C ALA A 51 5.27 5.86 7.63
N MET A 52 6.14 4.90 8.02
CA MET A 52 7.57 5.13 8.13
C MET A 52 8.31 5.12 6.79
N LEU A 53 7.73 4.53 5.75
CA LEU A 53 8.32 4.52 4.39
C LEU A 53 8.37 5.93 3.77
N PHE A 54 7.50 6.82 4.23
CA PHE A 54 7.43 8.22 3.77
C PHE A 54 8.16 9.20 4.69
N ASP A 55 8.76 8.72 5.80
CA ASP A 55 9.50 9.57 6.71
C ASP A 55 10.88 9.90 6.12
N THR A 56 11.15 11.19 5.92
CA THR A 56 12.43 11.68 5.40
C THR A 56 13.61 11.36 6.33
N ASN A 57 13.35 11.15 7.62
CA ASN A 57 14.35 10.82 8.62
C ASN A 57 14.49 9.31 8.89
N ALA A 58 13.77 8.46 8.14
CA ALA A 58 13.73 7.02 8.38
C ALA A 58 15.12 6.36 8.45
N ALA A 59 16.06 6.80 7.64
CA ALA A 59 17.42 6.24 7.63
C ALA A 59 18.16 6.50 8.96
N MET A 60 18.13 7.74 9.44
CA MET A 60 18.72 8.11 10.72
C MET A 60 18.03 7.43 11.90
N LEU A 61 16.72 7.33 11.83
CA LEU A 61 15.91 6.66 12.84
C LEU A 61 16.24 5.17 12.90
N LYS A 62 16.32 4.47 11.76
CA LYS A 62 16.73 3.06 11.70
C LYS A 62 18.10 2.84 12.34
N PHE A 63 19.06 3.70 12.05
CA PHE A 63 20.40 3.61 12.66
C PHE A 63 20.35 3.76 14.18
N ARG A 64 19.63 4.74 14.69
CA ARG A 64 19.44 4.97 16.14
C ARG A 64 18.72 3.78 16.79
N LEU A 65 17.69 3.25 16.15
CA LEU A 65 16.93 2.09 16.66
C LEU A 65 17.80 0.85 16.78
N VAL A 66 18.68 0.57 15.81
CA VAL A 66 19.63 -0.56 15.90
C VAL A 66 20.50 -0.45 17.14
N THR A 67 21.03 0.73 17.46
CA THR A 67 21.85 0.94 18.65
C THR A 67 21.05 0.68 19.91
N LEU A 68 19.86 1.27 20.03
CA LEU A 68 19.00 1.09 21.21
C LEU A 68 18.55 -0.36 21.39
N ILE A 69 18.25 -1.07 20.30
CA ILE A 69 17.88 -2.49 20.36
C ILE A 69 19.03 -3.35 20.86
N ARG A 70 20.24 -3.13 20.36
CA ARG A 70 21.42 -3.87 20.79
C ARG A 70 21.80 -3.63 22.27
N ASP A 71 21.55 -2.43 22.76
CA ASP A 71 21.76 -2.09 24.18
C ASP A 71 20.73 -2.75 25.10
N ALA A 72 19.50 -2.96 24.60
CA ALA A 72 18.39 -3.47 25.40
C ALA A 72 18.19 -5.00 25.30
N VAL A 73 18.59 -5.59 24.18
CA VAL A 73 18.34 -7.01 23.87
C VAL A 73 19.56 -7.59 23.17
N GLU A 74 20.06 -8.72 23.68
CA GLU A 74 21.07 -9.49 22.96
C GLU A 74 20.46 -10.04 21.66
N CYS A 75 20.95 -9.56 20.54
CA CYS A 75 20.55 -9.99 19.20
C CYS A 75 21.75 -10.00 18.25
N GLY A 76 21.67 -10.86 17.25
CA GLY A 76 22.67 -10.97 16.20
C GLY A 76 22.45 -9.92 15.11
N LYS A 77 22.04 -10.37 13.93
CA LYS A 77 21.73 -9.50 12.81
C LYS A 77 20.39 -8.80 13.01
N VAL A 78 20.34 -7.49 12.75
CA VAL A 78 19.09 -6.72 12.71
C VAL A 78 18.78 -6.37 11.27
N SER A 79 17.61 -6.79 10.79
CA SER A 79 17.11 -6.53 9.44
C SER A 79 15.84 -5.69 9.50
N PHE A 80 15.76 -4.67 8.66
CA PHE A 80 14.51 -3.93 8.43
C PHE A 80 13.90 -4.40 7.11
N VAL A 81 12.62 -4.73 7.14
CA VAL A 81 11.85 -5.17 5.98
C VAL A 81 10.85 -4.07 5.61
N GLU A 82 10.94 -3.60 4.39
CA GLU A 82 10.01 -2.64 3.82
C GLU A 82 9.05 -3.40 2.90
N VAL A 83 7.76 -3.34 3.21
CA VAL A 83 6.73 -3.99 2.41
C VAL A 83 6.02 -2.92 1.59
N HIS A 84 6.14 -3.02 0.28
CA HIS A 84 5.41 -2.18 -0.66
C HIS A 84 4.26 -3.00 -1.23
N GLU A 85 3.05 -2.66 -0.83
CA GLU A 85 1.83 -3.25 -1.40
C GLU A 85 1.77 -2.96 -2.91
N PRO A 86 1.30 -3.92 -3.73
CA PRO A 86 1.05 -3.65 -5.12
C PRO A 86 0.05 -2.49 -5.21
N ARG A 87 0.34 -1.54 -6.08
CA ARG A 87 -0.59 -0.44 -6.34
C ARG A 87 -1.88 -1.05 -6.85
N VAL A 88 -2.92 -1.07 -6.05
CA VAL A 88 -4.28 -1.27 -6.54
C VAL A 88 -4.58 -0.01 -7.33
N ILE A 89 -4.41 -0.08 -8.65
CA ILE A 89 -5.03 0.89 -9.54
C ILE A 89 -6.51 0.56 -9.39
N PRO A 90 -7.36 1.43 -8.82
CA PRO A 90 -8.79 1.19 -8.89
C PRO A 90 -9.07 1.03 -10.37
N ASP A 91 -9.70 -0.09 -10.75
CA ASP A 91 -10.26 -0.21 -12.07
C ASP A 91 -11.11 1.05 -12.24
N LEU A 92 -10.75 1.89 -13.22
CA LEU A 92 -11.48 3.10 -13.56
C LEU A 92 -12.77 2.72 -14.28
N ASP A 93 -13.48 1.72 -13.77
CA ASP A 93 -14.70 1.17 -14.31
C ASP A 93 -15.96 1.69 -13.60
N ASP A 94 -15.87 2.84 -12.91
CA ASP A 94 -17.04 3.52 -12.36
C ASP A 94 -16.97 5.04 -12.58
N ASP A 95 -16.73 5.47 -13.83
CA ASP A 95 -17.14 6.78 -14.27
C ASP A 95 -18.17 6.59 -15.42
N GLU A 96 -19.44 6.78 -15.10
CA GLU A 96 -20.52 6.96 -16.06
C GLU A 96 -20.24 8.25 -16.85
N GLY A 97 -19.37 8.15 -17.84
CA GLY A 97 -19.01 9.28 -18.68
C GLY A 97 -18.29 8.79 -19.93
N ASP A 98 -19.02 8.59 -21.01
CA ASP A 98 -18.58 8.40 -22.40
C ASP A 98 -17.46 7.34 -22.57
N GLU A 99 -17.85 6.07 -22.48
CA GLU A 99 -17.07 4.97 -23.03
C GLU A 99 -16.92 5.16 -24.55
N VAL A 100 -15.76 5.68 -24.95
CA VAL A 100 -15.26 5.35 -26.28
C VAL A 100 -14.80 3.89 -26.21
N GLU A 101 -15.78 3.00 -26.16
CA GLU A 101 -15.57 1.56 -26.20
C GLU A 101 -14.73 1.25 -27.43
N ASP A 102 -13.56 0.65 -27.22
CA ASP A 102 -12.68 0.27 -28.34
C ASP A 102 -13.38 -0.79 -29.19
N LEU A 103 -14.27 -0.33 -30.06
CA LEU A 103 -15.10 -1.14 -30.97
C LEU A 103 -14.24 -2.08 -31.83
N THR A 104 -12.93 -1.82 -31.91
CA THR A 104 -11.98 -2.67 -32.67
C THR A 104 -11.73 -4.00 -31.99
N LYS A 105 -11.92 -4.10 -30.67
CA LYS A 105 -11.75 -5.33 -29.88
C LYS A 105 -12.97 -6.24 -29.91
N LEU A 106 -14.12 -5.72 -30.28
CA LEU A 106 -15.37 -6.49 -30.38
C LEU A 106 -15.36 -7.47 -31.55
N SER A 107 -16.07 -8.59 -31.39
CA SER A 107 -16.29 -9.51 -32.49
C SER A 107 -17.29 -8.96 -33.48
N VAL A 108 -17.27 -9.48 -34.74
CA VAL A 108 -18.25 -9.07 -35.76
C VAL A 108 -19.70 -9.40 -35.34
N SER A 109 -19.86 -10.45 -34.53
CA SER A 109 -21.16 -10.83 -33.96
C SER A 109 -21.69 -9.78 -33.00
N ASP A 110 -20.85 -9.32 -32.08
CA ASP A 110 -21.18 -8.33 -31.06
C ASP A 110 -21.49 -6.97 -31.70
N LEU A 111 -20.70 -6.56 -32.69
CA LEU A 111 -20.93 -5.34 -33.46
C LEU A 111 -22.28 -5.37 -34.18
N LYS A 112 -22.67 -6.52 -34.77
CA LYS A 112 -23.98 -6.68 -35.43
C LYS A 112 -25.14 -6.65 -34.44
N GLU A 113 -24.99 -7.23 -33.27
CA GLU A 113 -26.03 -7.17 -32.23
C GLU A 113 -26.26 -5.74 -31.74
N ARG A 114 -25.21 -4.97 -31.54
CA ARG A 114 -25.31 -3.55 -31.17
C ARG A 114 -25.96 -2.69 -32.25
N LEU A 115 -25.55 -2.88 -33.51
CA LEU A 115 -26.18 -2.21 -34.64
C LEU A 115 -27.68 -2.55 -34.75
N LYS A 116 -28.03 -3.82 -34.52
CA LYS A 116 -29.41 -4.26 -34.49
C LYS A 116 -30.23 -3.64 -33.38
N ALA A 117 -29.61 -3.52 -32.17
CA ALA A 117 -30.25 -2.86 -31.03
C ALA A 117 -30.50 -1.37 -31.30
N LYS A 118 -29.59 -0.70 -32.03
CA LYS A 118 -29.73 0.70 -32.46
C LYS A 118 -30.54 0.87 -33.77
N GLY A 119 -31.08 -0.20 -34.35
CA GLY A 119 -31.87 -0.16 -35.61
C GLY A 119 -31.03 0.14 -36.84
N LEU A 120 -29.72 0.00 -36.79
CA LEU A 120 -28.82 0.30 -37.91
C LEU A 120 -28.54 -0.95 -38.77
N PRO A 121 -28.19 -0.78 -40.06
CA PRO A 121 -27.96 -1.89 -40.96
C PRO A 121 -26.70 -2.70 -40.55
N VAL A 122 -26.84 -4.02 -40.40
CA VAL A 122 -25.84 -4.97 -39.87
C VAL A 122 -24.97 -5.62 -40.97
N GLY A 123 -25.04 -5.17 -42.21
CA GLY A 123 -24.27 -5.68 -43.35
C GLY A 123 -22.97 -4.94 -43.53
N GLY A 124 -21.89 -5.67 -43.92
CA GLY A 124 -20.59 -5.08 -44.24
C GLY A 124 -19.41 -5.72 -43.52
N LYS A 125 -18.23 -5.18 -43.75
CA LYS A 125 -16.98 -5.62 -43.09
C LYS A 125 -16.88 -5.02 -41.68
N LYS A 126 -16.08 -5.62 -40.82
CA LYS A 126 -15.87 -5.18 -39.42
C LYS A 126 -15.63 -3.65 -39.30
N ALA A 127 -14.79 -3.10 -40.18
CA ALA A 127 -14.52 -1.66 -40.21
C ALA A 127 -15.73 -0.78 -40.50
N GLU A 128 -16.61 -1.26 -41.41
CA GLU A 128 -17.86 -0.53 -41.75
C GLU A 128 -18.89 -0.59 -40.64
N LEU A 129 -18.94 -1.69 -39.89
CA LEU A 129 -19.82 -1.85 -38.73
C LEU A 129 -19.39 -0.91 -37.59
N ILE A 130 -18.08 -0.78 -37.39
CA ILE A 130 -17.51 0.15 -36.38
C ILE A 130 -17.81 1.59 -36.76
N ALA A 131 -17.58 1.99 -38.01
CA ALA A 131 -17.85 3.35 -38.46
C ALA A 131 -19.35 3.74 -38.28
N ARG A 132 -20.27 2.81 -38.59
CA ARG A 132 -21.69 3.07 -38.37
C ARG A 132 -22.12 3.17 -36.92
N LEU A 133 -21.45 2.43 -36.02
CA LEU A 133 -21.71 2.57 -34.58
C LEU A 133 -21.22 3.92 -34.07
N GLN A 134 -20.09 4.42 -34.56
CA GLN A 134 -19.56 5.74 -34.22
C GLN A 134 -20.44 6.88 -34.77
N ASP A 135 -20.86 6.78 -36.02
CA ASP A 135 -21.74 7.78 -36.63
C ASP A 135 -23.16 7.81 -36.00
N GLY A 136 -23.61 6.69 -35.44
CA GLY A 136 -24.91 6.58 -34.77
C GLY A 136 -24.90 7.04 -33.30
N GLU A 137 -23.81 7.53 -32.79
CA GLU A 137 -23.68 8.10 -31.42
C GLU A 137 -23.72 9.64 -31.43
N GLU A 138 -23.67 10.28 -32.59
CA GLU A 138 -23.71 11.75 -32.72
C GLU A 138 -25.12 12.34 -32.99
N GLU A 139 -26.23 11.55 -32.97
CA GLU A 139 -27.56 12.10 -33.12
C GLU A 139 -28.40 12.07 -31.83
#